data_aa33de5ea45b32e32b2d73d6ad20ba03
#
_entry.id   aa33de5ea45b32e32b2d73d6ad20ba03
#
_cell.length_a   1.000
_cell.length_b   1.000
_cell.length_c   1.000
_cell.angle_alpha   90.00
_cell.angle_beta   90.00
_cell.angle_gamma   90.00
#
_symmetry.space_group_name_H-M   'P 1'
#
loop_
_entity.id
_entity.type
_entity.pdbx_description
1 polymer ?
#
loop_
_entity_poly.entity_id
_entity_poly.type
_entity_poly.pdbx_seq_one_letter_code
_entity_poly.pdbx_strand_id
1 'polypeptide(L)'
;LREHLSRLTGNNKIQLNINEIKESELDAALVAQGIADQLANRVAFRRAMKRAMQNAQKAGVQGIRIQCSGRLGGAEMTRREWYREGRVPLHTLRANIDYGFREAITSAGRVGVKVWLYKGEILPYSTDSADRASLEVQMAAGDTLAAGAPAQRASVITSAGPRGGEEELDPLVKEADERLERLMDEEAEIERRIQDSSETPHFKKD
;
A
#
# COMPACT_ATOMS: atom_id res chain seq x y z
N LEU A 1 31.16 -8.61 0.42
CA LEU A 1 30.63 -7.25 0.24
C LEU A 1 31.46 -6.22 1.01
N ARG A 2 31.67 -6.38 2.33
CA ARG A 2 32.43 -5.43 3.16
C ARG A 2 33.86 -5.25 2.66
N GLU A 3 34.59 -6.33 2.37
CA GLU A 3 35.94 -6.28 1.82
C GLU A 3 36.01 -5.62 0.45
N HIS A 4 35.02 -5.88 -0.40
CA HIS A 4 34.94 -5.27 -1.73
C HIS A 4 34.72 -3.76 -1.64
N LEU A 5 33.82 -3.33 -0.75
CA LEU A 5 33.57 -1.91 -0.49
C LEU A 5 34.78 -1.23 0.14
N SER A 6 35.48 -1.87 1.09
CA SER A 6 36.69 -1.30 1.69
C SER A 6 37.81 -1.13 0.67
N ARG A 7 37.91 -2.04 -0.29
CA ARG A 7 38.88 -1.94 -1.38
C ARG A 7 38.55 -0.81 -2.38
N LEU A 8 37.26 -0.59 -2.66
CA LEU A 8 36.82 0.49 -3.55
C LEU A 8 36.90 1.88 -2.90
N THR A 9 36.61 1.98 -1.63
CA THR A 9 36.57 3.27 -0.90
C THR A 9 37.88 3.61 -0.20
N GLY A 10 38.81 2.65 -0.06
CA GLY A 10 40.05 2.82 0.71
C GLY A 10 39.83 2.94 2.24
N ASN A 11 38.62 2.76 2.70
CA ASN A 11 38.24 2.90 4.11
C ASN A 11 38.01 1.54 4.75
N ASN A 12 38.72 1.22 5.83
CA ASN A 12 38.57 -0.06 6.54
C ASN A 12 37.39 -0.06 7.52
N LYS A 13 36.83 1.11 7.89
CA LYS A 13 35.73 1.25 8.83
C LYS A 13 34.41 1.45 8.09
N ILE A 14 33.92 0.39 7.46
CA ILE A 14 32.62 0.41 6.77
C ILE A 14 31.60 -0.36 7.60
N GLN A 15 30.49 0.28 7.94
CA GLN A 15 29.31 -0.37 8.50
C GLN A 15 28.34 -0.70 7.36
N LEU A 16 27.87 -1.93 7.34
CA LEU A 16 26.86 -2.41 6.39
C LEU A 16 25.59 -2.69 7.16
N ASN A 17 24.51 -2.04 6.75
CA ASN A 17 23.16 -2.36 7.20
C ASN A 17 22.41 -3.04 6.06
N ILE A 18 21.89 -4.23 6.28
CA ILE A 18 21.16 -5.01 5.29
C ILE A 18 19.71 -5.02 5.70
N ASN A 19 18.87 -4.34 4.91
CA ASN A 19 17.42 -4.33 5.09
C ASN A 19 16.79 -5.33 4.14
N GLU A 20 16.01 -6.26 4.67
CA GLU A 20 15.25 -7.22 3.88
C GLU A 20 13.97 -6.57 3.33
N ILE A 21 13.73 -6.73 2.03
CA ILE A 21 12.49 -6.31 1.39
C ILE A 21 11.50 -7.47 1.51
N LYS A 22 10.47 -7.31 2.36
CA LYS A 22 9.47 -8.34 2.60
C LYS A 22 8.55 -8.56 1.40
N GLU A 23 8.22 -7.49 0.67
CA GLU A 23 7.26 -7.50 -0.43
C GLU A 23 7.94 -7.06 -1.73
N SER A 24 8.48 -8.03 -2.46
CA SER A 24 9.19 -7.80 -3.73
C SER A 24 8.30 -7.22 -4.83
N GLU A 25 7.00 -7.49 -4.76
CA GLU A 25 6.00 -7.02 -5.73
C GLU A 25 5.67 -5.54 -5.60
N LEU A 26 6.01 -4.93 -4.46
CA LEU A 26 5.86 -3.49 -4.23
C LEU A 26 7.08 -2.66 -4.64
N ASP A 27 8.19 -3.32 -5.02
CA ASP A 27 9.40 -2.65 -5.50
C ASP A 27 9.48 -2.72 -7.02
N ALA A 28 9.46 -1.55 -7.68
CA ALA A 28 9.47 -1.47 -9.14
C ALA A 28 10.75 -2.04 -9.76
N ALA A 29 11.90 -1.92 -9.07
CA ALA A 29 13.17 -2.44 -9.57
C ALA A 29 13.20 -3.97 -9.53
N LEU A 30 12.65 -4.58 -8.46
CA LEU A 30 12.54 -6.04 -8.33
C LEU A 30 11.53 -6.63 -9.31
N VAL A 31 10.37 -5.98 -9.49
CA VAL A 31 9.40 -6.38 -10.51
C VAL A 31 10.00 -6.31 -11.91
N ALA A 32 10.74 -5.24 -12.23
CA ALA A 32 11.43 -5.10 -13.52
C ALA A 32 12.49 -6.19 -13.71
N GLN A 33 13.25 -6.54 -12.66
CA GLN A 33 14.22 -7.61 -12.69
C GLN A 33 13.56 -8.97 -12.94
N GLY A 34 12.47 -9.29 -12.22
CA GLY A 34 11.74 -10.54 -12.39
C GLY A 34 11.14 -10.71 -13.80
N ILE A 35 10.71 -9.61 -14.44
CA ILE A 35 10.28 -9.63 -15.84
C ILE A 35 11.48 -9.84 -16.76
N ALA A 36 12.60 -9.15 -16.52
CA ALA A 36 13.80 -9.28 -17.32
C ALA A 36 14.36 -10.71 -17.30
N ASP A 37 14.38 -11.35 -16.14
CA ASP A 37 14.82 -12.74 -15.97
C ASP A 37 13.90 -13.72 -16.72
N GLN A 38 12.58 -13.49 -16.68
CA GLN A 38 11.62 -14.31 -17.44
C GLN A 38 11.83 -14.15 -18.96
N LEU A 39 12.12 -12.92 -19.43
CA LEU A 39 12.42 -12.67 -20.85
C LEU A 39 13.74 -13.33 -21.28
N ALA A 40 14.77 -13.30 -20.43
CA ALA A 40 16.03 -14.00 -20.68
C ALA A 40 15.82 -15.50 -20.79
N ASN A 41 14.90 -16.08 -20.00
CA ASN A 41 14.48 -17.48 -20.02
C ASN A 41 13.46 -17.81 -21.13
N ARG A 42 13.35 -16.95 -22.16
CA ARG A 42 12.47 -17.15 -23.34
C ARG A 42 10.99 -17.27 -23.04
N VAL A 43 10.52 -16.76 -21.93
CA VAL A 43 9.07 -16.66 -21.64
C VAL A 43 8.45 -15.61 -22.56
N ALA A 44 7.25 -15.88 -23.08
CA ALA A 44 6.52 -14.93 -23.91
C ALA A 44 6.30 -13.59 -23.13
N PHE A 45 6.73 -12.48 -23.71
CA PHE A 45 6.72 -11.17 -23.05
C PHE A 45 5.32 -10.76 -22.57
N ARG A 46 4.24 -11.07 -23.33
CA ARG A 46 2.86 -10.79 -22.91
C ARG A 46 2.47 -11.53 -21.65
N ARG A 47 2.91 -12.79 -21.51
CA ARG A 47 2.64 -13.62 -20.34
C ARG A 47 3.41 -13.11 -19.12
N ALA A 48 4.70 -12.77 -19.31
CA ALA A 48 5.54 -12.22 -18.25
C ALA A 48 4.96 -10.90 -17.70
N MET A 49 4.59 -9.96 -18.58
CA MET A 49 3.99 -8.67 -18.18
C MET A 49 2.66 -8.84 -17.46
N LYS A 50 1.73 -9.67 -17.99
CA LYS A 50 0.42 -9.90 -17.35
C LYS A 50 0.57 -10.55 -15.98
N ARG A 51 1.47 -11.53 -15.84
CA ARG A 51 1.73 -12.19 -14.56
C ARG A 51 2.28 -11.22 -13.52
N ALA A 52 3.24 -10.37 -13.92
CA ALA A 52 3.78 -9.35 -13.04
C ALA A 52 2.72 -8.33 -12.58
N MET A 53 1.82 -7.90 -13.49
CA MET A 53 0.71 -7.02 -13.14
C MET A 53 -0.23 -7.66 -12.12
N GLN A 54 -0.63 -8.90 -12.34
CA GLN A 54 -1.52 -9.64 -11.42
C GLN A 54 -0.90 -9.80 -10.03
N ASN A 55 0.41 -10.09 -9.97
CA ASN A 55 1.11 -10.23 -8.70
C ASN A 55 1.17 -8.89 -7.95
N ALA A 56 1.53 -7.80 -8.63
CA ALA A 56 1.58 -6.48 -8.03
C ALA A 56 0.19 -6.00 -7.54
N GLN A 57 -0.88 -6.32 -8.25
CA GLN A 57 -2.25 -6.02 -7.79
C GLN A 57 -2.62 -6.80 -6.54
N LYS A 58 -2.26 -8.10 -6.48
CA LYS A 58 -2.48 -8.92 -5.28
C LYS A 58 -1.72 -8.39 -4.06
N ALA A 59 -0.55 -7.76 -4.28
CA ALA A 59 0.23 -7.10 -3.25
C ALA A 59 -0.33 -5.72 -2.84
N GLY A 60 -1.44 -5.26 -3.46
CA GLY A 60 -2.15 -4.04 -3.07
C GLY A 60 -1.70 -2.76 -3.78
N VAL A 61 -0.99 -2.86 -4.91
CA VAL A 61 -0.65 -1.69 -5.73
C VAL A 61 -1.92 -1.10 -6.37
N GLN A 62 -2.14 0.20 -6.23
CA GLN A 62 -3.31 0.89 -6.79
C GLN A 62 -3.28 1.01 -8.32
N GLY A 63 -2.09 0.95 -8.90
CA GLY A 63 -1.93 0.97 -10.35
C GLY A 63 -0.52 0.60 -10.78
N ILE A 64 -0.43 -0.05 -11.94
CA ILE A 64 0.82 -0.49 -12.53
C ILE A 64 0.84 -0.20 -14.03
N ARG A 65 1.99 0.24 -14.51
CA ARG A 65 2.29 0.34 -15.94
C ARG A 65 3.62 -0.36 -16.22
N ILE A 66 3.61 -1.29 -17.17
CA ILE A 66 4.81 -2.01 -17.61
C ILE A 66 5.00 -1.73 -19.08
N GLN A 67 6.23 -1.43 -19.49
CA GLN A 67 6.60 -1.21 -20.88
C GLN A 67 7.83 -2.03 -21.21
N CYS A 68 7.74 -2.82 -22.26
CA CYS A 68 8.88 -3.53 -22.85
C CYS A 68 9.20 -2.94 -24.21
N SER A 69 10.49 -2.77 -24.51
CA SER A 69 10.97 -2.22 -25.77
C SER A 69 12.19 -2.98 -26.26
N GLY A 70 12.25 -3.25 -27.55
CA GLY A 70 13.33 -4.00 -28.18
C GLY A 70 12.81 -5.01 -29.19
N ARG A 71 13.59 -6.04 -29.48
CA ARG A 71 13.22 -7.15 -30.39
C ARG A 71 12.40 -8.18 -29.64
N LEU A 72 11.13 -7.83 -29.39
CA LEU A 72 10.21 -8.64 -28.60
C LEU A 72 9.87 -9.96 -29.31
N GLY A 73 10.08 -11.07 -28.63
CA GLY A 73 9.84 -12.41 -29.18
C GLY A 73 10.83 -12.82 -30.28
N GLY A 74 11.98 -12.17 -30.37
CA GLY A 74 13.00 -12.45 -31.40
C GLY A 74 12.69 -11.82 -32.77
N ALA A 75 11.71 -10.90 -32.85
CA ALA A 75 11.39 -10.22 -34.09
C ALA A 75 12.58 -9.43 -34.63
N GLU A 76 12.70 -9.33 -35.94
CA GLU A 76 13.80 -8.59 -36.57
C GLU A 76 13.69 -7.09 -36.31
N MET A 77 12.49 -6.55 -36.37
CA MET A 77 12.24 -5.15 -36.06
C MET A 77 11.94 -4.93 -34.58
N THR A 78 12.50 -3.85 -34.04
CA THR A 78 12.23 -3.42 -32.69
C THR A 78 10.82 -2.85 -32.57
N ARG A 79 10.14 -3.17 -31.50
CA ARG A 79 8.84 -2.57 -31.19
C ARG A 79 8.73 -2.28 -29.69
N ARG A 80 7.73 -1.47 -29.35
CA ARG A 80 7.41 -1.11 -27.97
C ARG A 80 5.98 -1.57 -27.67
N GLU A 81 5.87 -2.36 -26.60
CA GLU A 81 4.57 -2.81 -26.09
C GLU A 81 4.45 -2.37 -24.62
N TRP A 82 3.26 -1.96 -24.22
CA TRP A 82 3.00 -1.58 -22.84
C TRP A 82 1.61 -2.05 -22.42
N TYR A 83 1.50 -2.36 -21.13
CA TYR A 83 0.24 -2.68 -20.48
C TYR A 83 0.11 -1.79 -19.24
N ARG A 84 -1.13 -1.42 -18.93
CA ARG A 84 -1.47 -0.63 -17.75
C ARG A 84 -2.71 -1.22 -17.11
N GLU A 85 -2.72 -1.27 -15.80
CA GLU A 85 -3.85 -1.70 -14.99
C GLU A 85 -3.96 -0.78 -13.77
N GLY A 86 -5.18 -0.36 -13.44
CA GLY A 86 -5.40 0.65 -12.43
C GLY A 86 -5.01 2.08 -12.87
N ARG A 87 -4.86 2.94 -11.88
CA ARG A 87 -4.55 4.37 -12.06
C ARG A 87 -3.05 4.63 -11.90
N VAL A 88 -2.41 5.28 -12.87
CA VAL A 88 -0.99 5.69 -12.79
C VAL A 88 -0.89 7.16 -13.17
N PRO A 89 -1.07 8.08 -12.20
CA PRO A 89 -1.12 9.52 -12.45
C PRO A 89 0.29 10.13 -12.51
N LEU A 90 0.98 10.02 -13.65
CA LEU A 90 2.37 10.47 -13.83
C LEU A 90 2.55 12.00 -13.73
N HIS A 91 1.48 12.79 -13.86
CA HIS A 91 1.51 14.25 -13.77
C HIS A 91 1.14 14.79 -12.39
N THR A 92 0.78 13.92 -11.44
CA THR A 92 0.39 14.33 -10.08
C THR A 92 1.62 14.32 -9.18
N LEU A 93 2.04 15.50 -8.69
CA LEU A 93 3.24 15.64 -7.87
C LEU A 93 3.17 14.89 -6.53
N ARG A 94 1.99 14.83 -5.92
CA ARG A 94 1.75 14.12 -4.65
C ARG A 94 1.62 12.60 -4.80
N ALA A 95 1.62 12.07 -6.04
CA ALA A 95 1.51 10.65 -6.27
C ALA A 95 2.82 9.93 -5.92
N ASN A 96 2.72 8.90 -5.09
CA ASN A 96 3.84 8.01 -4.79
C ASN A 96 4.00 6.99 -5.91
N ILE A 97 4.88 7.29 -6.85
CA ILE A 97 5.16 6.43 -8.01
C ILE A 97 6.60 5.93 -7.90
N ASP A 98 6.72 4.63 -7.78
CA ASP A 98 8.00 3.94 -7.83
C ASP A 98 8.34 3.56 -9.27
N TYR A 99 9.60 3.73 -9.66
CA TYR A 99 10.07 3.48 -11.02
C TYR A 99 11.24 2.53 -11.05
N GLY A 100 11.13 1.47 -11.86
CA GLY A 100 12.18 0.50 -12.08
C GLY A 100 12.52 0.35 -13.56
N PHE A 101 13.82 0.26 -13.86
CA PHE A 101 14.34 -0.05 -15.19
C PHE A 101 15.33 -1.20 -15.12
N ARG A 102 15.15 -2.20 -16.00
CA ARG A 102 16.07 -3.32 -16.17
C ARG A 102 16.18 -3.71 -17.64
N GLU A 103 17.28 -4.33 -18.00
CA GLU A 103 17.52 -4.87 -19.34
C GLU A 103 17.59 -6.40 -19.28
N ALA A 104 16.85 -7.05 -20.15
CA ALA A 104 16.94 -8.49 -20.38
C ALA A 104 17.90 -8.76 -21.55
N ILE A 105 18.90 -9.59 -21.33
CA ILE A 105 19.82 -10.04 -22.38
C ILE A 105 19.20 -11.29 -22.99
N THR A 106 18.79 -11.19 -24.26
CA THR A 106 18.20 -12.31 -25.01
C THR A 106 19.12 -12.69 -26.17
N SER A 107 18.90 -13.86 -26.77
CA SER A 107 19.65 -14.30 -27.96
C SER A 107 19.50 -13.35 -29.16
N ALA A 108 18.40 -12.60 -29.23
CA ALA A 108 18.14 -11.62 -30.28
C ALA A 108 18.64 -10.19 -29.96
N GLY A 109 19.20 -9.97 -28.77
CA GLY A 109 19.68 -8.65 -28.31
C GLY A 109 19.10 -8.25 -26.96
N ARG A 110 19.24 -6.99 -26.58
CA ARG A 110 18.75 -6.46 -25.31
C ARG A 110 17.31 -5.98 -25.43
N VAL A 111 16.49 -6.30 -24.44
CA VAL A 111 15.12 -5.83 -24.29
C VAL A 111 15.04 -5.00 -23.02
N GLY A 112 14.68 -3.73 -23.14
CA GLY A 112 14.51 -2.84 -21.99
C GLY A 112 13.11 -3.00 -21.38
N VAL A 113 13.06 -3.14 -20.06
CA VAL A 113 11.82 -3.23 -19.26
C VAL A 113 11.73 -2.01 -18.36
N LYS A 114 10.62 -1.28 -18.43
CA LYS A 114 10.29 -0.15 -17.56
C LYS A 114 9.02 -0.46 -16.80
N VAL A 115 9.05 -0.23 -15.50
CA VAL A 115 7.91 -0.46 -14.60
C VAL A 115 7.64 0.80 -13.82
N TRP A 116 6.36 1.17 -13.69
CA TRP A 116 5.86 2.22 -12.81
C TRP A 116 4.81 1.61 -11.90
N LEU A 117 5.01 1.73 -10.60
CA LEU A 117 4.08 1.28 -9.57
C LEU A 117 3.51 2.49 -8.84
N TYR A 118 2.20 2.62 -8.84
CA TYR A 118 1.51 3.64 -8.08
C TYR A 118 1.04 3.05 -6.75
N LYS A 119 1.66 3.51 -5.66
CA LYS A 119 1.41 3.01 -4.29
C LYS A 119 0.34 3.82 -3.55
N GLY A 120 -0.02 5.01 -4.06
CA GLY A 120 -0.98 5.92 -3.44
C GLY A 120 -0.52 7.37 -3.49
N GLU A 121 -1.17 8.23 -2.72
CA GLU A 121 -0.80 9.65 -2.61
C GLU A 121 -0.10 9.91 -1.27
N ILE A 122 0.95 10.73 -1.32
CA ILE A 122 1.63 11.24 -0.11
C ILE A 122 0.99 12.58 0.19
N LEU A 123 0.22 12.62 1.29
CA LEU A 123 -0.32 13.88 1.80
C LEU A 123 0.75 14.60 2.63
N PRO A 124 0.90 15.94 2.49
CA PRO A 124 1.90 16.70 3.24
C PRO A 124 1.67 16.72 4.76
N TYR A 125 0.45 16.36 5.18
CA TYR A 125 0.06 16.22 6.59
C TYR A 125 -0.42 14.78 6.82
N SER A 126 0.50 13.82 6.82
CA SER A 126 0.15 12.49 7.31
C SER A 126 0.07 12.54 8.85
N THR A 127 -0.93 11.90 9.41
CA THR A 127 -1.07 11.69 10.85
C THR A 127 0.17 11.05 11.46
N ASP A 128 0.91 10.24 10.66
CA ASP A 128 2.17 9.62 11.05
C ASP A 128 3.27 10.62 11.43
N SER A 129 3.27 11.81 10.83
CA SER A 129 4.22 12.87 11.21
C SER A 129 3.82 13.55 12.52
N ALA A 130 2.51 13.70 12.77
CA ALA A 130 1.98 14.20 14.04
C ALA A 130 2.21 13.18 15.16
N ASP A 131 2.02 11.90 14.89
CA ASP A 131 2.26 10.82 15.84
C ASP A 131 3.76 10.67 16.17
N ARG A 132 4.65 10.82 15.18
CA ARG A 132 6.10 10.86 15.40
C ARG A 132 6.52 12.09 16.21
N ALA A 133 5.98 13.26 15.91
CA ALA A 133 6.28 14.47 16.67
C ALA A 133 5.78 14.36 18.11
N SER A 134 4.61 13.76 18.35
CA SER A 134 4.10 13.50 19.69
C SER A 134 4.94 12.47 20.45
N LEU A 135 5.44 11.43 19.76
CA LEU A 135 6.33 10.41 20.34
C LEU A 135 7.71 11.00 20.69
N GLU A 136 8.23 11.88 19.83
CA GLU A 136 9.50 12.56 20.03
C GLU A 136 9.44 13.55 21.20
N VAL A 137 8.30 14.26 21.32
CA VAL A 137 8.02 15.12 22.48
C VAL A 137 7.88 14.29 23.77
N GLN A 138 7.25 13.13 23.72
CA GLN A 138 7.17 12.21 24.88
C GLN A 138 8.51 11.62 25.26
N MET A 139 9.36 11.26 24.30
CA MET A 139 10.71 10.78 24.57
C MET A 139 11.60 11.89 25.15
N ALA A 140 11.51 13.11 24.62
CA ALA A 140 12.24 14.26 25.15
C ALA A 140 11.77 14.65 26.56
N ALA A 141 10.49 14.49 26.86
CA ALA A 141 9.94 14.70 28.21
C ALA A 141 10.34 13.57 29.20
N GLY A 142 10.57 12.35 28.70
CA GLY A 142 11.02 11.21 29.51
C GLY A 142 12.47 11.32 29.98
N ASP A 143 13.34 11.91 29.18
CA ASP A 143 14.76 12.07 29.51
C ASP A 143 15.02 13.18 30.55
N THR A 144 14.08 14.12 30.72
CA THR A 144 14.19 15.18 31.75
C THR A 144 13.79 14.72 33.15
N LEU A 145 13.21 13.50 33.30
CA LEU A 145 12.82 12.97 34.61
C LEU A 145 13.92 12.17 35.32
N ALA A 146 15.07 11.95 34.66
CA ALA A 146 16.20 11.21 35.26
C ALA A 146 17.20 12.08 36.01
N ALA A 147 17.09 13.41 35.98
CA ALA A 147 17.95 14.33 36.75
C ALA A 147 17.12 14.96 37.88
N GLY A 148 17.25 14.38 39.06
CA GLY A 148 16.50 14.72 40.27
C GLY A 148 16.51 16.19 40.66
N ALA A 149 15.32 16.81 40.61
CA ALA A 149 14.92 17.92 41.45
C ALA A 149 13.40 17.87 41.63
N PRO A 150 12.83 18.16 42.81
CA PRO A 150 11.39 18.14 43.00
C PRO A 150 10.74 19.34 42.30
N ALA A 151 10.31 19.15 41.09
CA ALA A 151 9.52 20.13 40.37
C ALA A 151 8.11 20.23 41.00
N GLN A 152 7.83 21.35 41.59
CA GLN A 152 6.49 21.75 41.98
C GLN A 152 5.54 21.56 40.82
N ARG A 153 4.54 20.70 41.04
CA ARG A 153 3.43 20.53 40.11
C ARG A 153 2.76 21.88 39.88
N ALA A 154 3.03 22.51 38.75
CA ALA A 154 2.18 23.53 38.23
C ALA A 154 0.85 22.87 37.90
N SER A 155 -0.14 23.05 38.74
CA SER A 155 -1.51 22.67 38.47
C SER A 155 -2.01 23.50 37.29
N VAL A 156 -2.06 22.88 36.12
CA VAL A 156 -2.84 23.45 35.00
C VAL A 156 -4.30 23.40 35.50
N ILE A 157 -4.84 24.60 35.76
CA ILE A 157 -6.24 24.78 36.11
C ILE A 157 -7.04 24.49 34.83
N THR A 158 -7.36 23.22 34.59
CA THR A 158 -8.48 22.89 33.71
C THR A 158 -9.73 23.13 34.51
N SER A 159 -10.43 24.22 34.21
CA SER A 159 -11.76 24.50 34.70
C SER A 159 -12.79 23.56 34.03
N ALA A 160 -12.76 22.30 34.41
CA ALA A 160 -13.85 21.36 34.16
C ALA A 160 -13.96 20.51 35.42
N GLY A 161 -14.85 20.94 36.31
CA GLY A 161 -15.30 20.14 37.44
C GLY A 161 -16.01 18.86 36.96
N PRO A 162 -16.08 17.83 37.83
CA PRO A 162 -16.81 16.62 37.48
C PRO A 162 -18.29 16.93 37.37
N ARG A 163 -18.82 17.00 36.18
CA ARG A 163 -20.24 16.96 35.91
C ARG A 163 -20.65 15.48 35.84
N GLY A 164 -21.08 14.97 37.00
CA GLY A 164 -22.05 13.89 37.00
C GLY A 164 -23.36 14.50 36.54
N GLY A 165 -23.79 14.17 35.35
CA GLY A 165 -25.04 14.52 34.73
C GLY A 165 -25.20 13.61 33.54
N GLU A 166 -26.30 12.88 33.50
CA GLU A 166 -26.79 12.12 32.37
C GLU A 166 -26.67 13.03 31.14
N GLU A 167 -25.80 12.66 30.18
CA GLU A 167 -25.74 13.34 28.90
C GLU A 167 -27.07 13.13 28.20
N GLU A 168 -27.95 14.15 28.26
CA GLU A 168 -29.04 14.25 27.31
C GLU A 168 -28.44 14.28 25.91
N LEU A 169 -28.46 13.11 25.26
CA LEU A 169 -28.08 12.96 23.86
C LEU A 169 -28.91 13.96 23.04
N ASP A 170 -28.23 14.74 22.21
CA ASP A 170 -28.85 15.70 21.31
C ASP A 170 -30.03 15.04 20.58
N PRO A 171 -31.16 15.75 20.42
CA PRO A 171 -32.38 15.19 19.80
C PRO A 171 -32.10 14.61 18.40
N LEU A 172 -31.13 15.17 17.67
CA LEU A 172 -30.71 14.69 16.36
C LEU A 172 -30.04 13.30 16.41
N VAL A 173 -29.35 12.95 17.51
CA VAL A 173 -28.72 11.64 17.69
C VAL A 173 -29.79 10.61 17.99
N LYS A 174 -30.80 10.92 18.81
CA LYS A 174 -31.93 10.04 19.10
C LYS A 174 -32.76 9.73 17.86
N GLU A 175 -33.02 10.72 17.01
CA GLU A 175 -33.70 10.50 15.72
C GLU A 175 -32.90 9.64 14.74
N ALA A 176 -31.58 9.74 14.77
CA ALA A 176 -30.71 8.90 13.95
C ALA A 176 -30.69 7.45 14.39
N ASP A 177 -30.67 7.20 15.71
CA ASP A 177 -30.69 5.86 16.29
C ASP A 177 -32.06 5.17 16.06
N GLU A 178 -33.18 5.86 16.25
CA GLU A 178 -34.52 5.32 15.94
C GLU A 178 -34.68 5.00 14.43
N ARG A 179 -34.06 5.77 13.58
CA ARG A 179 -34.10 5.53 12.14
C ARG A 179 -33.26 4.33 11.72
N LEU A 180 -32.12 4.14 12.39
CA LEU A 180 -31.24 2.97 12.19
C LEU A 180 -31.96 1.68 12.66
N GLU A 181 -32.59 1.70 13.83
CA GLU A 181 -33.37 0.55 14.33
C GLU A 181 -34.49 0.14 13.37
N ARG A 182 -35.26 1.11 12.83
CA ARG A 182 -36.27 0.82 11.82
C ARG A 182 -35.73 0.18 10.55
N LEU A 183 -34.56 0.63 10.06
CA LEU A 183 -33.93 0.04 8.88
C LEU A 183 -33.45 -1.40 9.15
N MET A 184 -32.95 -1.67 10.35
CA MET A 184 -32.53 -3.03 10.72
C MET A 184 -33.73 -3.97 10.87
N ASP A 185 -34.85 -3.47 11.37
CA ASP A 185 -36.09 -4.25 11.46
C ASP A 185 -36.68 -4.55 10.07
N GLU A 186 -36.64 -3.58 9.14
CA GLU A 186 -37.06 -3.80 7.75
C GLU A 186 -36.18 -4.84 7.03
N GLU A 187 -34.85 -4.79 7.23
CA GLU A 187 -33.92 -5.80 6.67
C GLU A 187 -34.23 -7.20 7.24
N ALA A 188 -34.46 -7.31 8.55
CA ALA A 188 -34.79 -8.57 9.18
C ALA A 188 -36.16 -9.14 8.68
N GLU A 189 -37.11 -8.26 8.36
CA GLU A 189 -38.40 -8.66 7.82
C GLU A 189 -38.29 -9.12 6.36
N ILE A 190 -37.44 -8.47 5.58
CA ILE A 190 -37.12 -8.87 4.19
C ILE A 190 -36.42 -10.24 4.18
N GLU A 191 -35.44 -10.46 5.06
CA GLU A 191 -34.78 -11.75 5.18
C GLU A 191 -35.75 -12.89 5.55
N ARG A 192 -36.67 -12.66 6.49
CA ARG A 192 -37.73 -13.64 6.81
C ARG A 192 -38.63 -13.96 5.63
N ARG A 193 -39.03 -12.95 4.85
CA ARG A 193 -39.82 -13.14 3.64
C ARG A 193 -39.10 -13.94 2.56
N ILE A 194 -37.80 -13.70 2.40
CA ILE A 194 -36.96 -14.46 1.46
C ILE A 194 -36.84 -15.91 1.92
N GLN A 195 -36.69 -16.15 3.22
CA GLN A 195 -36.56 -17.48 3.78
C GLN A 195 -37.89 -18.26 3.66
N ASP A 196 -39.02 -17.64 3.94
CA ASP A 196 -40.36 -18.22 3.74
C ASP A 196 -40.68 -18.47 2.25
N SER A 197 -40.20 -17.63 1.35
CA SER A 197 -40.40 -17.81 -0.09
C SER A 197 -39.52 -18.95 -0.68
N SER A 198 -38.42 -19.31 0.00
CA SER A 198 -37.56 -20.43 -0.40
C SER A 198 -38.08 -21.80 0.08
N GLU A 199 -39.03 -21.84 1.00
CA GLU A 199 -39.66 -23.07 1.52
C GLU A 199 -40.94 -23.47 0.79
N THR A 200 -41.33 -22.91 -0.36
CA THR A 200 -42.49 -23.37 -1.11
C THR A 200 -42.23 -24.67 -1.83
N PRO A 201 -43.16 -25.66 -1.73
CA PRO A 201 -42.86 -27.05 -1.94
C PRO A 201 -42.94 -27.50 -3.40
N HIS A 202 -42.11 -28.47 -3.68
CA HIS A 202 -42.11 -29.41 -4.78
C HIS A 202 -43.40 -29.54 -5.58
N PHE A 203 -43.31 -29.19 -6.86
CA PHE A 203 -44.23 -29.57 -7.90
C PHE A 203 -44.28 -31.13 -8.00
N LYS A 204 -45.41 -31.74 -7.61
CA LYS A 204 -45.70 -33.13 -7.96
C LYS A 204 -45.95 -33.23 -9.45
N LYS A 205 -45.11 -34.02 -10.17
CA LYS A 205 -45.43 -34.54 -11.48
C LYS A 205 -46.39 -35.71 -11.31
N ASP A 206 -47.58 -35.56 -11.84
CA ASP A 206 -48.42 -36.66 -12.30
C ASP A 206 -48.00 -37.08 -13.71
#